data_b2d63e8ab3aa7bcdf7c565ffa987e794
#
_entry.id   b2d63e8ab3aa7bcdf7c565ffa987e794
#
_cell.length_a   1.000
_cell.length_b   1.000
_cell.length_c   1.000
_cell.angle_alpha   90.00
_cell.angle_beta   90.00
_cell.angle_gamma   90.00
#
_symmetry.space_group_name_H-M   'P 1'
#
loop_
_entity.id
_entity.type
_entity.pdbx_description
1 polymer ?
#
loop_
_entity_poly.entity_id
_entity_poly.type
_entity_poly.pdbx_seq_one_letter_code
_entity_poly.pdbx_strand_id
1 'polypeptide(L)'
;MTTKNSFLETTWKQASQNNNSDVFDIAQKNSVSITLAELLLSRKVDSIKSFLSSKLKDNLSLSKIEKLSNIDKSKIFFEQIKETKKVGIFSDYDVDGACSAAILKNVLTHYGVEVELYIPNRLSEGYGPNPLAVKKLLENNSHIIFLDCGSNNTEEQKLIKDKNAHLLIIDHHECRDIEEGIVLINPKYARDQSVLNDLCTTSLVFLIVFYLTKKEILTNNDVLQYLDLVALATICDLVPLNAINRSFVKQGLKVLNSETKNKGLTTLINEAKIKQDISEYHLGYVLGPRINAGGRMGDSYISFNLLSSPNIHIAAQYSSVINGKNQERQKIQTSIINTINNIVEDNQNLINFFYDPSWHIGVLGIIAGRLMRSNKRPSFVMTDSENFIVGSGRSLGGLNIGTLMMEAADKGIIIKGGGHTKACGFTLEKKSWEPFKLFLLDKFTGSSIIQENFYELLLDLTLINNNLLNDLNLLSPFGQNNPEPIFKSENVKIEIVNVFKDKHIKCKLSDQLGNSVIGMMFDSNVESFKSYITLKNDFDCYYKVKRDTYSAQVIVHIEDIH
;
A
#
# COMPACT_ATOMS: atom_id res chain seq x y z
N MET A 1 -38.64 0.97 -12.55
CA MET A 1 -37.83 1.98 -13.28
C MET A 1 -36.41 1.46 -13.34
N THR A 2 -35.98 1.02 -14.50
CA THR A 2 -34.62 0.55 -14.73
C THR A 2 -33.68 1.76 -14.57
N THR A 3 -32.92 1.82 -13.49
CA THR A 3 -31.80 2.75 -13.35
C THR A 3 -30.87 2.49 -14.53
N LYS A 4 -30.80 3.46 -15.46
CA LYS A 4 -29.83 3.37 -16.56
C LYS A 4 -28.45 3.37 -15.92
N ASN A 5 -27.69 2.32 -16.13
CA ASN A 5 -26.33 2.20 -15.62
C ASN A 5 -25.41 3.21 -16.31
N SER A 6 -24.37 3.68 -15.61
CA SER A 6 -23.28 4.47 -16.17
C SER A 6 -22.54 3.68 -17.26
N PHE A 7 -21.62 4.33 -17.99
CA PHE A 7 -20.82 3.69 -19.03
C PHE A 7 -20.04 2.45 -18.51
N LEU A 8 -19.56 2.50 -17.27
CA LEU A 8 -18.89 1.37 -16.60
C LEU A 8 -19.84 0.49 -15.77
N GLU A 9 -21.17 0.63 -15.95
CA GLU A 9 -22.18 -0.14 -15.22
C GLU A 9 -22.06 -0.04 -13.70
N THR A 10 -21.71 1.15 -13.20
CA THR A 10 -21.58 1.42 -11.77
C THR A 10 -22.67 2.35 -11.27
N THR A 11 -22.97 2.27 -9.96
CA THR A 11 -23.82 3.23 -9.27
C THR A 11 -22.98 4.24 -8.53
N TRP A 12 -23.33 5.53 -8.68
CA TRP A 12 -22.64 6.63 -8.04
C TRP A 12 -23.54 7.30 -7.01
N LYS A 13 -23.00 7.56 -5.83
CA LYS A 13 -23.68 8.29 -4.75
C LYS A 13 -22.80 9.43 -4.26
N GLN A 14 -23.41 10.50 -3.78
CA GLN A 14 -22.66 11.55 -3.08
C GLN A 14 -22.22 11.02 -1.70
N ALA A 15 -20.93 11.25 -1.36
CA ALA A 15 -20.33 10.75 -0.13
C ALA A 15 -20.98 11.34 1.13
N SER A 16 -21.32 12.64 1.09
CA SER A 16 -22.06 13.33 2.14
C SER A 16 -22.72 14.60 1.57
N GLN A 17 -23.83 15.02 2.18
CA GLN A 17 -24.38 16.36 1.98
C GLN A 17 -24.07 17.17 3.23
N ASN A 18 -23.32 18.26 3.08
CA ASN A 18 -22.94 19.12 4.17
C ASN A 18 -23.91 20.30 4.31
N ASN A 19 -24.08 20.82 5.53
CA ASN A 19 -24.86 22.02 5.76
C ASN A 19 -24.02 23.24 5.37
N ASN A 20 -24.58 24.16 4.57
CA ASN A 20 -23.88 25.34 4.08
C ASN A 20 -23.32 26.22 5.21
N SER A 21 -24.02 26.37 6.34
CA SER A 21 -23.54 27.13 7.49
C SER A 21 -22.23 26.57 8.02
N ASP A 22 -22.12 25.26 8.16
CA ASP A 22 -20.93 24.58 8.70
C ASP A 22 -19.73 24.72 7.75
N VAL A 23 -19.99 24.72 6.44
CA VAL A 23 -18.95 24.94 5.41
C VAL A 23 -18.36 26.34 5.52
N PHE A 24 -19.22 27.38 5.64
CA PHE A 24 -18.77 28.77 5.78
C PHE A 24 -17.96 28.98 7.07
N ASP A 25 -18.44 28.44 8.19
CA ASP A 25 -17.77 28.56 9.49
C ASP A 25 -16.38 27.91 9.44
N ILE A 26 -16.25 26.74 8.83
CA ILE A 26 -14.97 26.04 8.68
C ILE A 26 -14.05 26.81 7.74
N ALA A 27 -14.53 27.31 6.62
CA ALA A 27 -13.75 28.07 5.67
C ALA A 27 -13.14 29.31 6.34
N GLN A 28 -13.97 30.08 7.06
CA GLN A 28 -13.53 31.27 7.77
C GLN A 28 -12.56 30.96 8.91
N LYS A 29 -12.89 29.99 9.78
CA LYS A 29 -12.09 29.62 10.95
C LYS A 29 -10.69 29.10 10.59
N ASN A 30 -10.58 28.41 9.45
CA ASN A 30 -9.31 27.80 9.02
C ASN A 30 -8.63 28.57 7.88
N SER A 31 -9.21 29.67 7.40
CA SER A 31 -8.71 30.46 6.26
C SER A 31 -8.46 29.60 5.02
N VAL A 32 -9.44 28.75 4.68
CA VAL A 32 -9.42 27.89 3.49
C VAL A 32 -10.57 28.24 2.54
N SER A 33 -10.51 27.78 1.30
CA SER A 33 -11.59 27.97 0.34
C SER A 33 -12.88 27.23 0.77
N ILE A 34 -14.01 27.66 0.25
CA ILE A 34 -15.31 26.98 0.44
C ILE A 34 -15.22 25.51 -0.03
N THR A 35 -14.64 25.29 -1.20
CA THR A 35 -14.47 23.93 -1.77
C THR A 35 -13.63 23.05 -0.88
N LEU A 36 -12.50 23.56 -0.35
CA LEU A 36 -11.67 22.80 0.58
C LEU A 36 -12.37 22.53 1.91
N ALA A 37 -13.13 23.49 2.44
CA ALA A 37 -13.90 23.31 3.65
C ALA A 37 -14.97 22.22 3.50
N GLU A 38 -15.64 22.19 2.37
CA GLU A 38 -16.65 21.17 2.04
C GLU A 38 -16.04 19.78 1.92
N LEU A 39 -14.89 19.65 1.25
CA LEU A 39 -14.11 18.41 1.18
C LEU A 39 -13.65 17.91 2.56
N LEU A 40 -13.20 18.80 3.42
CA LEU A 40 -12.78 18.47 4.78
C LEU A 40 -13.94 17.98 5.65
N LEU A 41 -15.11 18.59 5.50
CA LEU A 41 -16.34 18.16 6.17
C LEU A 41 -16.79 16.80 5.68
N SER A 42 -16.85 16.58 4.36
CA SER A 42 -17.28 15.30 3.79
C SER A 42 -16.41 14.14 4.27
N ARG A 43 -15.13 14.40 4.56
CA ARG A 43 -14.15 13.44 5.09
C ARG A 43 -14.22 13.26 6.60
N LYS A 44 -15.05 14.01 7.31
CA LYS A 44 -15.20 13.94 8.77
C LYS A 44 -13.86 14.04 9.51
N VAL A 45 -13.03 15.00 9.09
CA VAL A 45 -11.70 15.21 9.67
C VAL A 45 -11.84 15.73 11.11
N ASP A 46 -11.34 14.98 12.10
CA ASP A 46 -11.46 15.33 13.52
C ASP A 46 -10.83 16.67 13.87
N SER A 47 -9.65 16.97 13.31
CA SER A 47 -8.91 18.21 13.53
C SER A 47 -8.35 18.73 12.22
N ILE A 48 -9.02 19.72 11.63
CA ILE A 48 -8.62 20.32 10.36
C ILE A 48 -7.21 20.92 10.45
N LYS A 49 -6.88 21.62 11.53
CA LYS A 49 -5.57 22.19 11.73
C LYS A 49 -4.47 21.13 11.75
N SER A 50 -4.67 20.04 12.46
CA SER A 50 -3.75 18.91 12.52
C SER A 50 -3.63 18.21 11.15
N PHE A 51 -4.75 17.99 10.47
CA PHE A 51 -4.79 17.34 9.16
C PHE A 51 -4.07 18.17 8.08
N LEU A 52 -4.27 19.48 8.03
CA LEU A 52 -3.61 20.36 7.07
C LEU A 52 -2.14 20.61 7.42
N SER A 53 -1.76 20.48 8.72
CA SER A 53 -0.38 20.66 9.14
C SER A 53 0.53 19.61 8.49
N SER A 54 1.67 20.07 7.99
CA SER A 54 2.73 19.20 7.48
C SER A 54 3.85 18.96 8.49
N LYS A 55 3.76 19.55 9.69
CA LYS A 55 4.84 19.51 10.69
C LYS A 55 4.69 18.29 11.57
N LEU A 56 5.72 17.46 11.62
CA LEU A 56 5.71 16.24 12.43
C LEU A 56 5.46 16.53 13.93
N LYS A 57 6.04 17.61 14.46
CA LYS A 57 5.86 18.03 15.86
C LYS A 57 4.42 18.36 16.26
N ASP A 58 3.55 18.68 15.30
CA ASP A 58 2.14 19.00 15.58
C ASP A 58 1.30 17.73 15.81
N ASN A 59 1.78 16.59 15.31
CA ASN A 59 1.08 15.31 15.34
C ASN A 59 1.78 14.24 16.18
N LEU A 60 3.08 14.40 16.44
CA LEU A 60 3.90 13.46 17.18
C LEU A 60 4.61 14.17 18.34
N SER A 61 4.46 13.63 19.55
CA SER A 61 5.18 14.06 20.75
C SER A 61 5.93 12.88 21.36
N LEU A 62 7.00 13.17 22.11
CA LEU A 62 7.74 12.16 22.85
C LEU A 62 6.83 11.38 23.82
N SER A 63 5.87 12.08 24.46
CA SER A 63 4.89 11.46 25.38
C SER A 63 3.94 10.45 24.68
N LYS A 64 3.71 10.56 23.37
CA LYS A 64 2.98 9.54 22.62
C LYS A 64 3.84 8.30 22.39
N ILE A 65 5.12 8.49 22.09
CA ILE A 65 6.08 7.40 21.89
C ILE A 65 6.30 6.63 23.18
N GLU A 66 6.40 7.33 24.31
CA GLU A 66 6.55 6.73 25.65
C GLU A 66 5.37 5.87 26.09
N LYS A 67 4.23 5.96 25.40
CA LYS A 67 3.07 5.09 25.63
C LYS A 67 3.11 3.78 24.83
N LEU A 68 4.04 3.62 23.88
CA LEU A 68 4.25 2.35 23.20
C LEU A 68 4.62 1.28 24.22
N SER A 69 3.91 0.17 24.21
CA SER A 69 4.18 -0.95 25.08
C SER A 69 5.62 -1.42 24.92
N ASN A 70 6.31 -1.64 26.03
CA ASN A 70 7.71 -2.10 26.10
C ASN A 70 8.77 -1.16 25.49
N ILE A 71 8.46 0.10 25.23
CA ILE A 71 9.46 1.04 24.69
C ILE A 71 10.69 1.19 25.62
N ASP A 72 10.47 1.21 26.95
CA ASP A 72 11.57 1.25 27.92
C ASP A 72 12.39 -0.05 27.94
N LYS A 73 11.75 -1.20 27.71
CA LYS A 73 12.47 -2.49 27.58
C LYS A 73 13.31 -2.51 26.29
N SER A 74 12.83 -1.89 25.21
CA SER A 74 13.64 -1.76 23.99
C SER A 74 14.91 -0.95 24.26
N LYS A 75 14.83 0.11 25.09
CA LYS A 75 15.99 0.88 25.49
C LYS A 75 17.06 -0.03 26.11
N ILE A 76 16.70 -0.86 27.10
CA ILE A 76 17.60 -1.81 27.73
C ILE A 76 18.19 -2.78 26.71
N PHE A 77 17.36 -3.28 25.80
CA PHE A 77 17.80 -4.19 24.73
C PHE A 77 18.86 -3.54 23.83
N PHE A 78 18.68 -2.28 23.44
CA PHE A 78 19.66 -1.56 22.62
C PHE A 78 20.94 -1.21 23.39
N GLU A 79 20.89 -0.94 24.70
CA GLU A 79 22.06 -0.78 25.56
C GLU A 79 22.89 -2.07 25.57
N GLN A 80 22.26 -3.24 25.74
CA GLN A 80 22.92 -4.55 25.71
C GLN A 80 23.57 -4.84 24.35
N ILE A 81 22.89 -4.52 23.23
CA ILE A 81 23.46 -4.67 21.88
C ILE A 81 24.72 -3.80 21.71
N LYS A 82 24.72 -2.58 22.27
CA LYS A 82 25.92 -1.70 22.22
C LYS A 82 27.10 -2.29 23.01
N GLU A 83 26.86 -3.07 24.04
CA GLU A 83 27.89 -3.77 24.80
C GLU A 83 28.38 -5.01 24.08
N THR A 84 27.47 -5.86 23.58
CA THR A 84 27.80 -7.12 22.88
C THR A 84 28.37 -6.89 21.49
N LYS A 85 28.13 -5.71 20.91
CA LYS A 85 28.56 -5.31 19.55
C LYS A 85 28.08 -6.22 18.43
N LYS A 86 27.04 -7.03 18.67
CA LYS A 86 26.52 -7.98 17.69
C LYS A 86 25.02 -8.21 17.83
N VAL A 87 24.30 -8.35 16.71
CA VAL A 87 22.87 -8.62 16.68
C VAL A 87 22.46 -9.34 15.40
N GLY A 88 21.58 -10.34 15.54
CA GLY A 88 20.88 -10.96 14.42
C GLY A 88 19.58 -10.22 14.10
N ILE A 89 19.33 -9.91 12.85
CA ILE A 89 18.06 -9.31 12.39
C ILE A 89 17.38 -10.27 11.42
N PHE A 90 16.13 -10.62 11.69
CA PHE A 90 15.25 -11.24 10.71
C PHE A 90 14.26 -10.18 10.23
N SER A 91 14.09 -10.04 8.91
CA SER A 91 13.19 -9.03 8.34
C SER A 91 12.35 -9.61 7.21
N ASP A 92 11.12 -9.12 7.03
CA ASP A 92 10.35 -9.45 5.83
C ASP A 92 11.02 -8.87 4.57
N TYR A 93 10.63 -9.40 3.41
CA TYR A 93 11.22 -9.15 2.08
C TYR A 93 10.55 -8.01 1.31
N ASP A 94 9.49 -7.42 1.82
CA ASP A 94 8.75 -6.35 1.13
C ASP A 94 9.33 -4.95 1.41
N VAL A 95 8.61 -3.90 1.00
CA VAL A 95 9.10 -2.52 1.18
C VAL A 95 9.23 -2.15 2.64
N ASP A 96 8.29 -2.56 3.51
CA ASP A 96 8.30 -2.19 4.93
C ASP A 96 9.43 -2.92 5.66
N GLY A 97 9.58 -4.23 5.43
CA GLY A 97 10.70 -5.01 5.95
C GLY A 97 12.06 -4.46 5.46
N ALA A 98 12.22 -4.21 4.16
CA ALA A 98 13.47 -3.72 3.60
C ALA A 98 13.86 -2.32 4.11
N CYS A 99 12.89 -1.39 4.25
CA CYS A 99 13.12 -0.05 4.78
C CYS A 99 13.48 -0.08 6.27
N SER A 100 12.73 -0.85 7.08
CA SER A 100 12.98 -0.99 8.52
C SER A 100 14.36 -1.59 8.79
N ALA A 101 14.74 -2.65 8.06
CA ALA A 101 16.05 -3.27 8.16
C ALA A 101 17.18 -2.30 7.72
N ALA A 102 16.98 -1.53 6.64
CA ALA A 102 17.96 -0.57 6.16
C ALA A 102 18.22 0.56 7.18
N ILE A 103 17.17 1.12 7.78
CA ILE A 103 17.30 2.12 8.84
C ILE A 103 18.06 1.54 10.03
N LEU A 104 17.61 0.41 10.55
CA LEU A 104 18.18 -0.17 11.76
C LEU A 104 19.62 -0.60 11.57
N LYS A 105 19.96 -1.23 10.44
CA LYS A 105 21.36 -1.57 10.11
C LYS A 105 22.23 -0.33 10.05
N ASN A 106 21.82 0.72 9.33
CA ASN A 106 22.62 1.94 9.21
C ASN A 106 22.87 2.56 10.58
N VAL A 107 21.86 2.64 11.43
CA VAL A 107 21.97 3.15 12.80
C VAL A 107 22.93 2.29 13.62
N LEU A 108 22.72 0.98 13.68
CA LEU A 108 23.54 0.07 14.49
C LEU A 108 25.02 0.02 14.04
N THR A 109 25.26 0.00 12.73
CA THR A 109 26.62 0.02 12.17
C THR A 109 27.34 1.33 12.54
N HIS A 110 26.64 2.48 12.59
CA HIS A 110 27.23 3.75 13.05
C HIS A 110 27.76 3.67 14.49
N TYR A 111 27.17 2.82 15.34
CA TYR A 111 27.65 2.56 16.71
C TYR A 111 28.62 1.38 16.84
N GLY A 112 29.11 0.85 15.71
CA GLY A 112 30.07 -0.25 15.68
C GLY A 112 29.46 -1.60 16.07
N VAL A 113 28.15 -1.77 15.86
CA VAL A 113 27.45 -3.04 16.06
C VAL A 113 27.48 -3.83 14.74
N GLU A 114 27.93 -5.06 14.79
CA GLU A 114 27.87 -6.01 13.68
C GLU A 114 26.43 -6.52 13.55
N VAL A 115 25.90 -6.44 12.34
CA VAL A 115 24.51 -6.86 12.03
C VAL A 115 24.55 -8.05 11.09
N GLU A 116 24.10 -9.21 11.58
CA GLU A 116 23.82 -10.38 10.75
C GLU A 116 22.33 -10.34 10.34
N LEU A 117 22.05 -10.19 9.03
CA LEU A 117 20.69 -10.07 8.51
C LEU A 117 20.25 -11.34 7.82
N TYR A 118 19.02 -11.77 8.11
CA TYR A 118 18.32 -12.82 7.39
C TYR A 118 17.01 -12.29 6.81
N ILE A 119 16.83 -12.45 5.49
CA ILE A 119 15.58 -12.15 4.78
C ILE A 119 15.14 -13.44 4.09
N PRO A 120 13.94 -13.99 4.38
CA PRO A 120 13.51 -15.27 3.82
C PRO A 120 13.26 -15.15 2.33
N ASN A 121 13.49 -16.24 1.61
CA ASN A 121 13.09 -16.33 0.22
C ASN A 121 11.58 -16.53 0.12
N ARG A 122 10.88 -15.53 -0.42
CA ARG A 122 9.43 -15.55 -0.56
C ARG A 122 8.88 -16.79 -1.24
N LEU A 123 9.60 -17.32 -2.24
CA LEU A 123 9.12 -18.41 -3.10
C LEU A 123 9.28 -19.78 -2.44
N SER A 124 10.38 -19.98 -1.69
CA SER A 124 10.71 -21.27 -1.05
C SER A 124 10.41 -21.32 0.44
N GLU A 125 10.53 -20.19 1.16
CA GLU A 125 10.36 -20.13 2.62
C GLU A 125 9.01 -19.53 3.04
N GLY A 126 8.43 -18.67 2.19
CA GLY A 126 7.16 -17.99 2.49
C GLY A 126 7.35 -16.71 3.30
N TYR A 127 6.38 -16.38 4.17
CA TYR A 127 6.33 -15.19 4.99
C TYR A 127 6.65 -15.53 6.45
N GLY A 128 7.41 -14.66 7.11
CA GLY A 128 7.73 -14.73 8.54
C GLY A 128 8.92 -15.62 8.87
N PRO A 129 9.38 -15.57 10.13
CA PRO A 129 10.50 -16.37 10.60
C PRO A 129 10.17 -17.86 10.55
N ASN A 130 11.20 -18.66 10.31
CA ASN A 130 11.11 -20.11 10.30
C ASN A 130 12.24 -20.71 11.19
N PRO A 131 12.07 -21.97 11.68
CA PRO A 131 13.03 -22.56 12.61
C PRO A 131 14.47 -22.64 12.08
N LEU A 132 14.68 -22.82 10.76
CA LEU A 132 16.02 -22.89 10.17
C LEU A 132 16.70 -21.52 10.20
N ALA A 133 15.99 -20.48 9.80
CA ALA A 133 16.50 -19.11 9.84
C ALA A 133 16.85 -18.66 11.27
N VAL A 134 15.96 -18.98 12.23
CA VAL A 134 16.19 -18.65 13.64
C VAL A 134 17.40 -19.38 14.20
N LYS A 135 17.57 -20.69 13.93
CA LYS A 135 18.75 -21.46 14.34
C LYS A 135 20.03 -20.85 13.78
N LYS A 136 20.03 -20.47 12.49
CA LYS A 136 21.19 -19.84 11.86
C LYS A 136 21.58 -18.53 12.55
N LEU A 137 20.63 -17.65 12.83
CA LEU A 137 20.90 -16.40 13.53
C LEU A 137 21.42 -16.64 14.96
N LEU A 138 20.90 -17.66 15.66
CA LEU A 138 21.31 -18.04 17.02
C LEU A 138 22.73 -18.63 17.09
N GLU A 139 23.32 -19.09 15.98
CA GLU A 139 24.70 -19.60 15.98
C GLU A 139 25.71 -18.54 16.44
N ASN A 140 25.44 -17.28 16.08
CA ASN A 140 26.37 -16.18 16.28
C ASN A 140 25.83 -15.04 17.15
N ASN A 141 24.54 -15.02 17.49
CA ASN A 141 23.91 -13.87 18.12
C ASN A 141 23.12 -14.27 19.36
N SER A 142 23.36 -13.58 20.48
CA SER A 142 22.56 -13.67 21.70
C SER A 142 21.38 -12.69 21.72
N HIS A 143 21.33 -11.74 20.79
CA HIS A 143 20.25 -10.78 20.63
C HIS A 143 19.71 -10.87 19.22
N ILE A 144 18.40 -11.06 19.09
CA ILE A 144 17.69 -11.19 17.82
C ILE A 144 16.63 -10.11 17.72
N ILE A 145 16.46 -9.50 16.56
CA ILE A 145 15.38 -8.56 16.25
C ILE A 145 14.57 -9.11 15.09
N PHE A 146 13.25 -9.18 15.26
CA PHE A 146 12.32 -9.43 14.16
C PHE A 146 11.70 -8.12 13.71
N LEU A 147 11.70 -7.87 12.39
CA LEU A 147 11.16 -6.69 11.75
C LEU A 147 10.06 -7.06 10.77
N ASP A 148 8.90 -6.45 10.95
CA ASP A 148 7.74 -6.60 10.08
C ASP A 148 7.17 -8.04 10.03
N CYS A 149 7.41 -8.76 11.07
CA CYS A 149 6.97 -10.14 11.28
C CYS A 149 7.21 -10.59 12.71
N GLY A 150 6.74 -11.78 13.04
CA GLY A 150 7.12 -12.48 14.26
C GLY A 150 6.11 -12.36 15.40
N SER A 151 5.15 -11.44 15.38
CA SER A 151 4.16 -11.27 16.44
C SER A 151 3.32 -12.54 16.71
N ASN A 152 3.11 -13.37 15.70
CA ASN A 152 2.30 -14.61 15.82
C ASN A 152 3.14 -15.90 15.69
N ASN A 153 4.45 -15.81 15.66
CA ASN A 153 5.37 -16.94 15.46
C ASN A 153 5.83 -17.52 16.82
N THR A 154 4.92 -18.07 17.59
CA THR A 154 5.18 -18.54 18.97
C THR A 154 6.20 -19.68 19.05
N GLU A 155 6.29 -20.54 18.04
CA GLU A 155 7.29 -21.62 17.98
C GLU A 155 8.72 -21.05 17.89
N GLU A 156 8.94 -20.07 17.00
CA GLU A 156 10.22 -19.40 16.84
C GLU A 156 10.58 -18.54 18.05
N GLN A 157 9.59 -17.86 18.66
CA GLN A 157 9.75 -17.14 19.92
C GLN A 157 10.23 -18.07 21.03
N LYS A 158 9.59 -19.23 21.16
CA LYS A 158 9.97 -20.27 22.13
C LYS A 158 11.37 -20.82 21.86
N LEU A 159 11.71 -21.10 20.60
CA LEU A 159 13.03 -21.57 20.21
C LEU A 159 14.14 -20.61 20.66
N ILE A 160 13.94 -19.30 20.51
CA ILE A 160 14.89 -18.26 20.93
C ILE A 160 15.02 -18.23 22.46
N LYS A 161 13.89 -18.27 23.16
CA LYS A 161 13.82 -18.31 24.62
C LYS A 161 14.52 -19.55 25.20
N ASP A 162 14.30 -20.73 24.64
CA ASP A 162 14.90 -22.00 25.07
C ASP A 162 16.44 -22.01 24.90
N LYS A 163 16.96 -21.14 24.02
CA LYS A 163 18.41 -20.89 23.83
C LYS A 163 18.96 -19.77 24.70
N ASN A 164 18.17 -19.25 25.66
CA ASN A 164 18.52 -18.10 26.50
C ASN A 164 18.99 -16.86 25.71
N ALA A 165 18.50 -16.68 24.49
CA ALA A 165 18.72 -15.50 23.71
C ALA A 165 17.61 -14.47 23.93
N HIS A 166 17.92 -13.21 23.69
CA HIS A 166 16.99 -12.08 23.84
C HIS A 166 16.32 -11.77 22.50
N LEU A 167 14.99 -11.62 22.51
CA LEU A 167 14.22 -11.29 21.30
C LEU A 167 13.49 -9.95 21.48
N LEU A 168 13.69 -9.06 20.51
CA LEU A 168 12.89 -7.87 20.28
C LEU A 168 12.09 -8.05 18.98
N ILE A 169 10.78 -7.91 19.05
CA ILE A 169 9.90 -7.89 17.88
C ILE A 169 9.40 -6.47 17.66
N ILE A 170 9.58 -5.94 16.45
CA ILE A 170 9.01 -4.66 16.00
C ILE A 170 8.12 -4.98 14.81
N ASP A 171 6.80 -4.92 15.03
CA ASP A 171 5.81 -5.40 14.07
C ASP A 171 4.52 -4.58 14.20
N HIS A 172 3.65 -4.64 13.19
CA HIS A 172 2.38 -3.92 13.17
C HIS A 172 1.20 -4.81 12.74
N HIS A 173 1.44 -6.09 12.50
CA HIS A 173 0.40 -7.06 12.15
C HIS A 173 -0.52 -7.35 13.32
N GLU A 174 -1.74 -7.83 13.04
CA GLU A 174 -2.65 -8.32 14.08
C GLU A 174 -1.94 -9.36 14.96
N CYS A 175 -1.99 -9.14 16.26
CA CYS A 175 -1.23 -9.90 17.23
C CYS A 175 -2.14 -10.55 18.25
N ARG A 176 -1.81 -11.79 18.59
CA ARG A 176 -2.43 -12.56 19.67
C ARG A 176 -1.48 -12.63 20.88
N ASP A 177 -1.46 -13.76 21.55
CA ASP A 177 -0.58 -13.99 22.67
C ASP A 177 0.88 -14.16 22.20
N ILE A 178 1.82 -13.63 23.01
CA ILE A 178 3.26 -13.77 22.82
C ILE A 178 3.88 -14.57 23.96
N GLU A 179 5.02 -15.21 23.73
CA GLU A 179 5.78 -15.88 24.76
C GLU A 179 6.26 -14.90 25.84
N GLU A 180 6.20 -15.34 27.09
CA GLU A 180 6.67 -14.53 28.22
C GLU A 180 8.18 -14.25 28.13
N GLY A 181 8.58 -13.03 28.43
CA GLY A 181 9.97 -12.58 28.38
C GLY A 181 10.40 -11.95 27.05
N ILE A 182 9.55 -12.02 26.01
CA ILE A 182 9.78 -11.36 24.71
C ILE A 182 9.47 -9.87 24.82
N VAL A 183 10.33 -9.05 24.21
CA VAL A 183 10.07 -7.61 24.07
C VAL A 183 9.34 -7.39 22.77
N LEU A 184 8.04 -7.10 22.83
CA LEU A 184 7.19 -6.79 21.68
C LEU A 184 6.88 -5.30 21.62
N ILE A 185 7.20 -4.66 20.51
CA ILE A 185 6.69 -3.33 20.13
C ILE A 185 5.74 -3.52 18.94
N ASN A 186 4.46 -3.52 19.24
CA ASN A 186 3.38 -3.63 18.27
C ASN A 186 2.16 -2.86 18.81
N PRO A 187 1.76 -1.74 18.15
CA PRO A 187 0.65 -0.92 18.62
C PRO A 187 -0.72 -1.62 18.57
N LYS A 188 -0.85 -2.74 17.85
CA LYS A 188 -2.06 -3.55 17.80
C LYS A 188 -2.12 -4.62 18.91
N TYR A 189 -1.06 -4.74 19.70
CA TYR A 189 -1.09 -5.62 20.84
C TYR A 189 -2.08 -5.11 21.91
N ALA A 190 -2.90 -6.00 22.44
CA ALA A 190 -4.02 -5.65 23.34
C ALA A 190 -3.64 -4.81 24.58
N ARG A 191 -2.36 -4.81 24.98
CA ARG A 191 -1.84 -4.02 26.11
C ARG A 191 -1.24 -2.69 25.72
N ASP A 192 -1.17 -2.36 24.42
CA ASP A 192 -0.65 -1.07 23.96
C ASP A 192 -1.68 0.04 24.20
N GLN A 193 -1.20 1.21 24.62
CA GLN A 193 -2.00 2.40 24.93
C GLN A 193 -1.55 3.64 24.14
N SER A 194 -0.71 3.43 23.14
CA SER A 194 -0.06 4.55 22.41
C SER A 194 -0.97 5.28 21.43
N VAL A 195 -2.08 4.66 21.01
CA VAL A 195 -2.96 5.12 19.92
C VAL A 195 -2.21 5.26 18.58
N LEU A 196 -1.16 4.45 18.38
CA LEU A 196 -0.30 4.46 17.18
C LEU A 196 -0.58 3.24 16.26
N ASN A 197 -1.80 2.69 16.32
CA ASN A 197 -2.19 1.42 15.68
C ASN A 197 -2.03 1.39 14.15
N ASP A 198 -1.99 2.55 13.52
CA ASP A 198 -1.92 2.68 12.06
C ASP A 198 -0.49 2.83 11.52
N LEU A 199 0.54 2.66 12.34
CA LEU A 199 1.92 2.78 11.89
C LEU A 199 2.41 1.47 11.27
N CYS A 200 3.16 1.57 10.16
CA CYS A 200 3.93 0.45 9.62
C CYS A 200 5.23 0.22 10.42
N THR A 201 5.88 -0.91 10.23
CA THR A 201 7.10 -1.28 10.97
C THR A 201 8.25 -0.29 10.78
N THR A 202 8.46 0.23 9.57
CA THR A 202 9.45 1.28 9.32
C THR A 202 9.21 2.54 10.15
N SER A 203 7.94 2.93 10.31
CA SER A 203 7.56 4.06 11.16
C SER A 203 7.87 3.76 12.63
N LEU A 204 7.61 2.55 13.11
CA LEU A 204 7.94 2.14 14.47
C LEU A 204 9.45 2.13 14.72
N VAL A 205 10.23 1.59 13.79
CA VAL A 205 11.71 1.64 13.85
C VAL A 205 12.20 3.09 13.92
N PHE A 206 11.66 3.97 13.08
CA PHE A 206 11.98 5.40 13.13
C PHE A 206 11.67 6.00 14.52
N LEU A 207 10.50 5.69 15.10
CA LEU A 207 10.13 6.20 16.43
C LEU A 207 11.03 5.67 17.54
N ILE A 208 11.42 4.40 17.48
CA ILE A 208 12.36 3.79 18.43
C ILE A 208 13.72 4.50 18.35
N VAL A 209 14.26 4.66 17.13
CA VAL A 209 15.54 5.36 16.94
C VAL A 209 15.46 6.82 17.42
N PHE A 210 14.35 7.51 17.13
CA PHE A 210 14.11 8.88 17.63
C PHE A 210 14.04 8.91 19.16
N TYR A 211 13.32 7.98 19.79
CA TYR A 211 13.22 7.86 21.23
C TYR A 211 14.60 7.62 21.87
N LEU A 212 15.36 6.67 21.36
CA LEU A 212 16.70 6.33 21.85
C LEU A 212 17.67 7.52 21.69
N THR A 213 17.53 8.28 20.61
CA THR A 213 18.32 9.53 20.41
C THR A 213 17.95 10.58 21.46
N LYS A 214 16.67 10.76 21.76
CA LYS A 214 16.20 11.70 22.80
C LYS A 214 16.57 11.29 24.22
N LYS A 215 16.76 9.98 24.46
CA LYS A 215 17.23 9.41 25.73
C LYS A 215 18.77 9.28 25.78
N GLU A 216 19.50 9.87 24.84
CA GLU A 216 20.97 9.90 24.77
C GLU A 216 21.65 8.51 24.67
N ILE A 217 20.90 7.48 24.29
CA ILE A 217 21.43 6.13 24.00
C ILE A 217 22.11 6.10 22.65
N LEU A 218 21.49 6.75 21.65
CA LEU A 218 21.98 6.92 20.29
C LEU A 218 22.26 8.39 20.04
N THR A 219 23.48 8.85 20.39
CA THR A 219 23.92 10.24 20.20
C THR A 219 24.38 10.50 18.76
N ASN A 220 24.35 11.76 18.31
CA ASN A 220 24.85 12.19 17.00
C ASN A 220 24.21 11.50 15.77
N ASN A 221 22.95 11.10 15.87
CA ASN A 221 22.20 10.51 14.76
C ASN A 221 21.17 11.51 14.22
N ASP A 222 21.30 11.88 12.95
CA ASP A 222 20.24 12.64 12.27
C ASP A 222 19.13 11.68 11.82
N VAL A 223 18.18 11.44 12.72
CA VAL A 223 17.06 10.52 12.46
C VAL A 223 16.18 11.02 11.33
N LEU A 224 16.07 12.34 11.12
CA LEU A 224 15.16 12.93 10.14
C LEU A 224 15.54 12.58 8.69
N GLN A 225 16.80 12.22 8.44
CA GLN A 225 17.23 11.74 7.11
C GLN A 225 16.48 10.50 6.65
N TYR A 226 15.96 9.66 7.56
CA TYR A 226 15.26 8.43 7.22
C TYR A 226 13.77 8.63 6.88
N LEU A 227 13.26 9.86 6.92
CA LEU A 227 11.86 10.14 6.61
C LEU A 227 11.47 9.79 5.16
N ASP A 228 12.42 9.74 4.25
CA ASP A 228 12.21 9.26 2.88
C ASP A 228 11.83 7.77 2.84
N LEU A 229 12.53 6.92 3.60
CA LEU A 229 12.20 5.50 3.75
C LEU A 229 10.88 5.29 4.50
N VAL A 230 10.64 6.11 5.55
CA VAL A 230 9.37 6.07 6.28
C VAL A 230 8.19 6.41 5.37
N ALA A 231 8.31 7.46 4.53
CA ALA A 231 7.25 7.82 3.59
C ALA A 231 7.00 6.73 2.54
N LEU A 232 8.07 6.14 2.03
CA LEU A 232 7.97 5.04 1.06
C LEU A 232 7.23 3.85 1.66
N ALA A 233 7.64 3.37 2.84
CA ALA A 233 7.01 2.25 3.52
C ALA A 233 5.55 2.55 3.87
N THR A 234 5.26 3.71 4.46
CA THR A 234 3.89 4.14 4.83
C THR A 234 2.92 4.07 3.64
N ILE A 235 3.37 4.51 2.45
CA ILE A 235 2.52 4.47 1.24
C ILE A 235 2.43 3.05 0.68
N CYS A 236 3.52 2.28 0.67
CA CYS A 236 3.56 0.96 0.05
C CYS A 236 2.82 -0.10 0.86
N ASP A 237 2.84 0.01 2.18
CA ASP A 237 2.15 -0.89 3.10
C ASP A 237 0.66 -0.55 3.27
N LEU A 238 0.18 0.50 2.58
CA LEU A 238 -1.22 0.93 2.56
C LEU A 238 -1.81 1.20 3.95
N VAL A 239 -1.01 1.68 4.88
CA VAL A 239 -1.52 2.09 6.20
C VAL A 239 -2.34 3.38 6.12
N PRO A 240 -3.33 3.57 7.01
CA PRO A 240 -4.20 4.75 6.99
C PRO A 240 -3.42 6.06 7.07
N LEU A 241 -3.70 7.00 6.15
CA LEU A 241 -3.08 8.33 6.15
C LEU A 241 -3.77 9.28 7.17
N ASN A 242 -3.73 8.88 8.44
CA ASN A 242 -4.12 9.72 9.56
C ASN A 242 -3.12 10.88 9.78
N ALA A 243 -3.32 11.72 10.79
CA ALA A 243 -2.51 12.90 11.02
C ALA A 243 -1.00 12.60 11.15
N ILE A 244 -0.60 11.51 11.81
CA ILE A 244 0.80 11.12 11.99
C ILE A 244 1.38 10.62 10.67
N ASN A 245 0.75 9.64 10.03
CA ASN A 245 1.20 9.05 8.77
C ASN A 245 1.25 10.10 7.65
N ARG A 246 0.25 11.02 7.59
CA ARG A 246 0.30 12.16 6.68
C ARG A 246 1.54 13.03 6.91
N SER A 247 1.87 13.30 8.18
CA SER A 247 3.04 14.10 8.51
C SER A 247 4.34 13.40 8.10
N PHE A 248 4.44 12.09 8.33
CA PHE A 248 5.57 11.28 7.86
C PHE A 248 5.71 11.36 6.34
N VAL A 249 4.63 11.13 5.60
CA VAL A 249 4.68 11.17 4.13
C VAL A 249 4.99 12.59 3.63
N LYS A 250 4.36 13.64 4.18
CA LYS A 250 4.66 15.04 3.78
C LYS A 250 6.11 15.43 4.04
N GLN A 251 6.68 15.05 5.19
CA GLN A 251 8.09 15.35 5.48
C GLN A 251 9.04 14.46 4.66
N GLY A 252 8.73 13.18 4.50
CA GLY A 252 9.53 12.27 3.69
C GLY A 252 9.54 12.67 2.21
N LEU A 253 8.43 13.14 1.65
CA LEU A 253 8.40 13.71 0.29
C LEU A 253 9.30 14.94 0.15
N LYS A 254 9.45 15.78 1.19
CA LYS A 254 10.42 16.89 1.16
C LYS A 254 11.86 16.37 1.14
N VAL A 255 12.18 15.33 1.93
CA VAL A 255 13.51 14.70 1.89
C VAL A 255 13.76 14.07 0.53
N LEU A 256 12.78 13.35 -0.03
CA LEU A 256 12.87 12.74 -1.37
C LEU A 256 13.11 13.75 -2.50
N ASN A 257 12.59 14.96 -2.36
CA ASN A 257 12.77 16.03 -3.33
C ASN A 257 13.98 16.94 -3.01
N SER A 258 14.79 16.58 -2.00
CA SER A 258 16.04 17.26 -1.66
C SER A 258 17.26 16.51 -2.17
N GLU A 259 18.46 17.08 -1.97
CA GLU A 259 19.72 16.43 -2.33
C GLU A 259 20.16 15.38 -1.29
N THR A 260 19.60 15.39 -0.08
CA THR A 260 20.03 14.55 1.06
C THR A 260 19.31 13.20 1.15
N LYS A 261 18.48 12.85 0.17
CA LYS A 261 17.73 11.58 0.14
C LYS A 261 18.63 10.35 0.10
N ASN A 262 18.04 9.21 0.47
CA ASN A 262 18.69 7.89 0.43
C ASN A 262 19.32 7.62 -0.94
N LYS A 263 20.56 7.10 -0.96
CA LYS A 263 21.34 6.85 -2.18
C LYS A 263 20.68 5.81 -3.09
N GLY A 264 20.09 4.78 -2.49
CA GLY A 264 19.31 3.76 -3.22
C GLY A 264 18.09 4.36 -3.90
N LEU A 265 17.33 5.21 -3.19
CA LEU A 265 16.18 5.89 -3.77
C LEU A 265 16.61 6.89 -4.86
N THR A 266 17.73 7.60 -4.68
CA THR A 266 18.28 8.48 -5.72
C THR A 266 18.50 7.73 -7.04
N THR A 267 19.19 6.59 -6.98
CA THR A 267 19.48 5.80 -8.19
C THR A 267 18.22 5.17 -8.77
N LEU A 268 17.30 4.72 -7.93
CA LEU A 268 16.05 4.11 -8.39
C LEU A 268 15.11 5.13 -9.07
N ILE A 269 15.06 6.37 -8.57
CA ILE A 269 14.33 7.49 -9.19
C ILE A 269 14.89 7.78 -10.59
N ASN A 270 16.23 7.82 -10.72
CA ASN A 270 16.89 8.04 -11.99
C ASN A 270 16.63 6.88 -12.98
N GLU A 271 16.73 5.63 -12.52
CA GLU A 271 16.46 4.43 -13.31
C GLU A 271 14.99 4.36 -13.74
N ALA A 272 14.07 4.80 -12.89
CA ALA A 272 12.65 4.94 -13.22
C ALA A 272 12.34 6.11 -14.15
N LYS A 273 13.33 6.96 -14.48
CA LYS A 273 13.22 8.14 -15.35
C LYS A 273 12.18 9.16 -14.88
N ILE A 274 12.03 9.33 -13.58
CA ILE A 274 11.14 10.34 -13.00
C ILE A 274 11.84 11.70 -13.10
N LYS A 275 11.21 12.65 -13.80
CA LYS A 275 11.77 14.00 -14.04
C LYS A 275 11.11 15.09 -13.21
N GLN A 276 9.90 14.84 -12.71
CA GLN A 276 9.14 15.74 -11.84
C GLN A 276 9.40 15.43 -10.35
N ASP A 277 8.90 16.30 -9.49
CA ASP A 277 8.91 16.09 -8.05
C ASP A 277 8.22 14.77 -7.70
N ILE A 278 8.83 14.06 -6.75
CA ILE A 278 8.29 12.81 -6.22
C ILE A 278 7.03 13.10 -5.40
N SER A 279 5.97 12.35 -5.70
CA SER A 279 4.70 12.38 -4.98
C SER A 279 4.37 10.98 -4.43
N GLU A 280 3.31 10.89 -3.64
CA GLU A 280 2.78 9.61 -3.14
C GLU A 280 2.48 8.62 -4.27
N TYR A 281 2.06 9.11 -5.44
CA TYR A 281 1.87 8.28 -6.64
C TYR A 281 3.16 7.56 -7.03
N HIS A 282 4.28 8.28 -7.06
CA HIS A 282 5.57 7.68 -7.41
C HIS A 282 6.00 6.63 -6.37
N LEU A 283 5.72 6.87 -5.09
CA LEU A 283 6.01 5.91 -4.03
C LEU A 283 5.20 4.61 -4.23
N GLY A 284 3.89 4.72 -4.35
CA GLY A 284 2.99 3.55 -4.41
C GLY A 284 2.99 2.81 -5.75
N TYR A 285 3.17 3.52 -6.87
CA TYR A 285 2.98 2.94 -8.21
C TYR A 285 4.26 2.83 -9.05
N VAL A 286 5.34 3.50 -8.67
CA VAL A 286 6.58 3.48 -9.44
C VAL A 286 7.73 2.85 -8.65
N LEU A 287 8.05 3.37 -7.47
CA LEU A 287 9.19 2.91 -6.66
C LEU A 287 8.85 1.63 -5.88
N GLY A 288 7.73 1.61 -5.16
CA GLY A 288 7.31 0.45 -4.37
C GLY A 288 7.20 -0.85 -5.18
N PRO A 289 6.53 -0.86 -6.35
CA PRO A 289 6.48 -2.05 -7.19
C PRO A 289 7.83 -2.56 -7.68
N ARG A 290 8.83 -1.68 -7.86
CA ARG A 290 10.21 -2.05 -8.21
C ARG A 290 10.90 -2.73 -7.03
N ILE A 291 10.84 -2.13 -5.86
CA ILE A 291 11.41 -2.69 -4.63
C ILE A 291 10.77 -4.05 -4.33
N ASN A 292 9.45 -4.16 -4.35
CA ASN A 292 8.74 -5.42 -4.16
C ASN A 292 9.02 -6.49 -5.24
N ALA A 293 9.57 -6.10 -6.40
CA ALA A 293 9.90 -7.05 -7.45
C ALA A 293 11.02 -8.01 -7.05
N GLY A 294 11.97 -7.58 -6.20
CA GLY A 294 13.04 -8.44 -5.70
C GLY A 294 12.49 -9.71 -5.07
N GLY A 295 11.73 -9.61 -4.01
CA GLY A 295 11.13 -10.75 -3.31
C GLY A 295 10.19 -11.58 -4.20
N ARG A 296 9.44 -10.94 -5.11
CA ARG A 296 8.54 -11.64 -6.04
C ARG A 296 9.28 -12.48 -7.08
N MET A 297 10.49 -12.07 -7.47
CA MET A 297 11.32 -12.72 -8.48
C MET A 297 12.49 -13.51 -7.85
N GLY A 298 12.35 -13.91 -6.58
CA GLY A 298 13.24 -14.84 -5.89
C GLY A 298 14.56 -14.26 -5.36
N ASP A 299 14.69 -12.92 -5.31
CA ASP A 299 15.85 -12.24 -4.73
C ASP A 299 15.40 -11.29 -3.61
N SER A 300 15.28 -11.84 -2.41
CA SER A 300 14.76 -11.12 -1.25
C SER A 300 15.70 -10.05 -0.71
N TYR A 301 17.03 -10.21 -0.88
CA TYR A 301 18.02 -9.29 -0.33
C TYR A 301 18.23 -8.02 -1.17
N ILE A 302 17.87 -8.04 -2.46
CA ILE A 302 18.23 -6.95 -3.37
C ILE A 302 17.65 -5.60 -2.96
N SER A 303 16.41 -5.59 -2.42
CA SER A 303 15.72 -4.38 -1.97
C SER A 303 16.43 -3.76 -0.77
N PHE A 304 16.76 -4.57 0.21
CA PHE A 304 17.55 -4.15 1.36
C PHE A 304 18.95 -3.66 0.93
N ASN A 305 19.66 -4.38 0.06
CA ASN A 305 20.98 -4.00 -0.44
C ASN A 305 20.95 -2.65 -1.17
N LEU A 306 19.90 -2.38 -1.95
CA LEU A 306 19.67 -1.09 -2.58
C LEU A 306 19.54 0.03 -1.54
N LEU A 307 18.63 -0.14 -0.56
CA LEU A 307 18.27 0.90 0.42
C LEU A 307 19.36 1.12 1.48
N SER A 308 20.20 0.11 1.76
CA SER A 308 21.32 0.20 2.69
C SER A 308 22.68 0.47 2.01
N SER A 309 22.69 0.79 0.72
CA SER A 309 23.92 0.98 -0.06
C SER A 309 24.79 2.10 0.50
N PRO A 310 26.10 1.85 0.70
CA PRO A 310 27.01 2.83 1.32
C PRO A 310 27.33 4.02 0.38
N ASN A 311 27.25 3.81 -0.93
CA ASN A 311 27.54 4.84 -1.94
C ASN A 311 26.68 4.70 -3.19
N ILE A 312 26.69 5.75 -4.02
CA ILE A 312 25.85 5.86 -5.22
C ILE A 312 26.19 4.82 -6.30
N HIS A 313 27.46 4.39 -6.38
CA HIS A 313 27.89 3.42 -7.41
C HIS A 313 27.33 2.03 -7.15
N ILE A 314 27.42 1.57 -5.89
CA ILE A 314 26.82 0.29 -5.46
C ILE A 314 25.29 0.35 -5.58
N ALA A 315 24.68 1.47 -5.15
CA ALA A 315 23.25 1.68 -5.30
C ALA A 315 22.78 1.61 -6.76
N ALA A 316 23.54 2.18 -7.71
CA ALA A 316 23.21 2.13 -9.12
C ALA A 316 23.20 0.70 -9.69
N GLN A 317 24.13 -0.15 -9.24
CA GLN A 317 24.15 -1.57 -9.63
C GLN A 317 22.87 -2.29 -9.17
N TYR A 318 22.52 -2.17 -7.88
CA TYR A 318 21.28 -2.77 -7.36
C TYR A 318 20.02 -2.18 -8.01
N SER A 319 20.02 -0.87 -8.28
CA SER A 319 18.91 -0.19 -8.95
C SER A 319 18.63 -0.74 -10.35
N SER A 320 19.69 -0.98 -11.14
CA SER A 320 19.57 -1.58 -12.48
C SER A 320 19.03 -3.01 -12.41
N VAL A 321 19.54 -3.83 -11.50
CA VAL A 321 19.07 -5.23 -11.32
C VAL A 321 17.60 -5.25 -10.89
N ILE A 322 17.21 -4.43 -9.92
CA ILE A 322 15.83 -4.41 -9.40
C ILE A 322 14.84 -3.91 -10.47
N ASN A 323 15.26 -2.94 -11.30
CA ASN A 323 14.45 -2.47 -12.42
C ASN A 323 14.28 -3.58 -13.48
N GLY A 324 15.32 -4.36 -13.76
CA GLY A 324 15.24 -5.54 -14.62
C GLY A 324 14.25 -6.58 -14.10
N LYS A 325 14.32 -6.93 -12.81
CA LYS A 325 13.35 -7.83 -12.14
C LYS A 325 11.91 -7.29 -12.20
N ASN A 326 11.71 -5.98 -12.06
CA ASN A 326 10.39 -5.39 -12.21
C ASN A 326 9.86 -5.49 -13.65
N GLN A 327 10.72 -5.30 -14.66
CA GLN A 327 10.35 -5.49 -16.07
C GLN A 327 9.99 -6.96 -16.37
N GLU A 328 10.76 -7.91 -15.84
CA GLU A 328 10.47 -9.34 -15.93
C GLU A 328 9.11 -9.68 -15.32
N ARG A 329 8.88 -9.22 -14.09
CA ARG A 329 7.59 -9.36 -13.41
C ARG A 329 6.44 -8.81 -14.25
N GLN A 330 6.60 -7.61 -14.84
CA GLN A 330 5.57 -6.99 -15.70
C GLN A 330 5.30 -7.82 -16.97
N LYS A 331 6.35 -8.36 -17.61
CA LYS A 331 6.20 -9.23 -18.79
C LYS A 331 5.42 -10.49 -18.45
N ILE A 332 5.79 -11.17 -17.35
CA ILE A 332 5.08 -12.37 -16.88
C ILE A 332 3.62 -12.05 -16.58
N GLN A 333 3.35 -10.96 -15.84
CA GLN A 333 2.00 -10.53 -15.52
C GLN A 333 1.18 -10.24 -16.78
N THR A 334 1.74 -9.56 -17.78
CA THR A 334 1.05 -9.24 -19.03
C THR A 334 0.75 -10.51 -19.83
N SER A 335 1.71 -11.43 -19.91
CA SER A 335 1.51 -12.71 -20.60
C SER A 335 0.35 -13.50 -19.99
N ILE A 336 0.32 -13.64 -18.65
CA ILE A 336 -0.74 -14.37 -17.96
C ILE A 336 -2.11 -13.70 -18.16
N ILE A 337 -2.19 -12.36 -18.05
CA ILE A 337 -3.45 -11.64 -18.27
C ILE A 337 -3.95 -11.82 -19.69
N ASN A 338 -3.07 -11.80 -20.70
CA ASN A 338 -3.46 -12.05 -22.09
C ASN A 338 -3.98 -13.48 -22.29
N THR A 339 -3.36 -14.46 -21.64
CA THR A 339 -3.85 -15.84 -21.66
C THR A 339 -5.25 -15.94 -21.06
N ILE A 340 -5.48 -15.31 -19.91
CA ILE A 340 -6.79 -15.31 -19.23
C ILE A 340 -7.86 -14.61 -20.08
N ASN A 341 -7.55 -13.47 -20.69
CA ASN A 341 -8.50 -12.72 -21.53
C ASN A 341 -8.92 -13.52 -22.80
N ASN A 342 -8.15 -14.51 -23.22
CA ASN A 342 -8.49 -15.40 -24.33
C ASN A 342 -9.36 -16.59 -23.90
N ILE A 343 -9.52 -16.81 -22.59
CA ILE A 343 -10.43 -17.83 -22.07
C ILE A 343 -11.83 -17.22 -22.06
N VAL A 344 -12.78 -17.88 -22.72
CA VAL A 344 -14.19 -17.45 -22.71
C VAL A 344 -14.71 -17.53 -21.28
N GLU A 345 -14.95 -16.38 -20.66
CA GLU A 345 -15.53 -16.31 -19.32
C GLU A 345 -16.99 -16.74 -19.35
N ASP A 346 -17.34 -17.71 -18.50
CA ASP A 346 -18.72 -17.95 -18.13
C ASP A 346 -19.20 -16.78 -17.26
N ASN A 347 -19.88 -15.82 -17.87
CA ASN A 347 -20.37 -14.59 -17.24
C ASN A 347 -21.39 -14.81 -16.12
N GLN A 348 -21.74 -16.05 -15.77
CA GLN A 348 -22.72 -16.38 -14.73
C GLN A 348 -22.09 -16.68 -13.36
N ASN A 349 -20.77 -16.89 -13.27
CA ASN A 349 -20.13 -17.23 -12.02
C ASN A 349 -19.96 -16.02 -11.07
N LEU A 350 -20.29 -16.21 -9.78
CA LEU A 350 -20.11 -15.20 -8.72
C LEU A 350 -18.63 -14.92 -8.39
N ILE A 351 -17.76 -15.89 -8.69
CA ILE A 351 -16.32 -15.88 -8.38
C ILE A 351 -15.55 -16.31 -9.60
N ASN A 352 -14.41 -15.70 -9.84
CA ASN A 352 -13.48 -16.11 -10.89
C ASN A 352 -12.39 -17.01 -10.32
N PHE A 353 -12.19 -18.15 -10.98
CA PHE A 353 -11.11 -19.09 -10.69
C PHE A 353 -10.24 -19.27 -11.92
N PHE A 354 -8.95 -19.02 -11.78
CA PHE A 354 -7.96 -19.20 -12.84
C PHE A 354 -6.81 -20.07 -12.34
N TYR A 355 -6.51 -21.12 -13.09
CA TYR A 355 -5.45 -22.05 -12.76
C TYR A 355 -4.65 -22.43 -14.01
N ASP A 356 -3.34 -22.41 -13.87
CA ASP A 356 -2.40 -22.95 -14.83
C ASP A 356 -1.12 -23.38 -14.10
N PRO A 357 -0.63 -24.61 -14.29
CA PRO A 357 0.52 -25.14 -13.58
C PRO A 357 1.85 -24.41 -13.90
N SER A 358 1.90 -23.64 -14.98
CA SER A 358 3.09 -22.94 -15.43
C SER A 358 3.22 -21.50 -14.89
N TRP A 359 2.20 -20.97 -14.24
CA TRP A 359 2.22 -19.57 -13.80
C TRP A 359 3.18 -19.35 -12.65
N HIS A 360 3.88 -18.22 -12.69
CA HIS A 360 4.84 -17.85 -11.67
C HIS A 360 4.16 -17.43 -10.36
N ILE A 361 4.46 -18.14 -9.26
CA ILE A 361 3.84 -17.97 -7.95
C ILE A 361 3.93 -16.52 -7.42
N GLY A 362 5.04 -15.81 -7.67
CA GLY A 362 5.30 -14.45 -7.18
C GLY A 362 4.36 -13.38 -7.71
N VAL A 363 3.58 -13.67 -8.79
CA VAL A 363 2.66 -12.69 -9.41
C VAL A 363 1.19 -13.00 -9.22
N LEU A 364 0.81 -14.16 -8.68
CA LEU A 364 -0.59 -14.59 -8.54
C LEU A 364 -1.46 -13.54 -7.85
N GLY A 365 -1.01 -13.00 -6.72
CA GLY A 365 -1.76 -12.00 -5.96
C GLY A 365 -1.93 -10.66 -6.69
N ILE A 366 -0.99 -10.30 -7.58
CA ILE A 366 -1.12 -9.09 -8.42
C ILE A 366 -2.16 -9.33 -9.51
N ILE A 367 -2.14 -10.51 -10.12
CA ILE A 367 -3.09 -10.90 -11.17
C ILE A 367 -4.50 -11.00 -10.59
N ALA A 368 -4.67 -11.71 -9.46
CA ALA A 368 -5.94 -11.77 -8.75
C ALA A 368 -6.53 -10.37 -8.46
N GLY A 369 -5.68 -9.44 -7.98
CA GLY A 369 -6.10 -8.06 -7.73
C GLY A 369 -6.47 -7.28 -8.99
N ARG A 370 -5.82 -7.53 -10.12
CA ARG A 370 -6.18 -6.91 -11.40
C ARG A 370 -7.48 -7.46 -11.94
N LEU A 371 -7.65 -8.78 -11.95
CA LEU A 371 -8.87 -9.45 -12.42
C LEU A 371 -10.08 -9.07 -11.55
N MET A 372 -9.91 -9.05 -10.23
CA MET A 372 -10.97 -8.59 -9.33
C MET A 372 -11.47 -7.18 -9.69
N ARG A 373 -10.55 -6.24 -9.99
CA ARG A 373 -10.94 -4.87 -10.38
C ARG A 373 -11.57 -4.81 -11.76
N SER A 374 -11.03 -5.53 -12.77
CA SER A 374 -11.57 -5.51 -14.13
C SER A 374 -12.93 -6.19 -14.22
N ASN A 375 -13.09 -7.33 -13.56
CA ASN A 375 -14.31 -8.15 -13.65
C ASN A 375 -15.32 -7.84 -12.55
N LYS A 376 -14.96 -6.95 -11.58
CA LYS A 376 -15.78 -6.57 -10.42
C LYS A 376 -16.28 -7.79 -9.61
N ARG A 377 -15.45 -8.84 -9.52
CA ARG A 377 -15.76 -10.11 -8.86
C ARG A 377 -14.57 -10.61 -8.07
N PRO A 378 -14.78 -11.31 -6.93
CA PRO A 378 -13.71 -12.02 -6.25
C PRO A 378 -12.98 -12.92 -7.23
N SER A 379 -11.65 -12.88 -7.20
CA SER A 379 -10.81 -13.62 -8.15
C SER A 379 -9.72 -14.38 -7.41
N PHE A 380 -9.63 -15.67 -7.72
CA PHE A 380 -8.66 -16.61 -7.17
C PHE A 380 -7.76 -17.11 -8.31
N VAL A 381 -6.46 -16.91 -8.16
CA VAL A 381 -5.47 -17.29 -9.17
C VAL A 381 -4.49 -18.28 -8.56
N MET A 382 -4.23 -19.38 -9.26
CA MET A 382 -3.53 -20.55 -8.72
C MET A 382 -2.51 -21.09 -9.71
N THR A 383 -1.51 -21.80 -9.17
CA THR A 383 -0.50 -22.52 -9.93
C THR A 383 -0.04 -23.76 -9.16
N ASP A 384 0.74 -24.63 -9.81
CA ASP A 384 1.41 -25.73 -9.15
C ASP A 384 2.64 -25.26 -8.36
N SER A 385 2.86 -25.88 -7.21
CA SER A 385 4.09 -25.79 -6.44
C SER A 385 4.40 -27.21 -5.93
N GLU A 386 5.36 -27.85 -6.54
CA GLU A 386 5.68 -29.26 -6.29
C GLU A 386 4.44 -30.18 -6.42
N ASN A 387 4.01 -30.80 -5.33
CA ASN A 387 2.85 -31.68 -5.28
C ASN A 387 1.53 -30.98 -4.93
N PHE A 388 1.57 -29.67 -4.72
CA PHE A 388 0.44 -28.89 -4.22
C PHE A 388 -0.01 -27.85 -5.24
N ILE A 389 -1.23 -27.35 -5.06
CA ILE A 389 -1.70 -26.12 -5.68
C ILE A 389 -1.53 -24.99 -4.66
N VAL A 390 -0.92 -23.91 -5.10
CA VAL A 390 -0.82 -22.66 -4.31
C VAL A 390 -1.60 -21.55 -5.00
N GLY A 391 -2.25 -20.71 -4.23
CA GLY A 391 -3.09 -19.67 -4.80
C GLY A 391 -3.13 -18.39 -3.99
N SER A 392 -3.63 -17.36 -4.64
CA SER A 392 -3.93 -16.06 -4.02
C SER A 392 -5.31 -15.60 -4.45
N GLY A 393 -6.10 -15.14 -3.47
CA GLY A 393 -7.44 -14.58 -3.69
C GLY A 393 -7.48 -13.07 -3.40
N ARG A 394 -8.35 -12.38 -4.13
CA ARG A 394 -8.68 -10.97 -3.90
C ARG A 394 -10.19 -10.77 -3.98
N SER A 395 -10.73 -9.94 -3.08
CA SER A 395 -12.17 -9.61 -3.01
C SER A 395 -12.38 -8.11 -2.89
N LEU A 396 -13.51 -7.64 -3.41
CA LEU A 396 -13.94 -6.25 -3.29
C LEU A 396 -14.42 -5.89 -1.86
N GLY A 397 -14.79 -6.89 -1.08
CA GLY A 397 -15.34 -6.76 0.27
C GLY A 397 -16.58 -7.66 0.44
N GLY A 398 -17.38 -7.40 1.45
CA GLY A 398 -18.54 -8.21 1.83
C GLY A 398 -18.13 -9.36 2.76
N LEU A 399 -17.49 -10.39 2.22
CA LEU A 399 -16.96 -11.51 3.00
C LEU A 399 -15.47 -11.33 3.32
N ASN A 400 -15.07 -11.71 4.52
CA ASN A 400 -13.66 -11.79 4.91
C ASN A 400 -13.03 -13.06 4.35
N ILE A 401 -12.32 -12.95 3.22
CA ILE A 401 -11.71 -14.12 2.58
C ILE A 401 -10.53 -14.72 3.36
N GLY A 402 -9.90 -13.95 4.24
CA GLY A 402 -8.88 -14.47 5.17
C GLY A 402 -9.47 -15.45 6.17
N THR A 403 -10.61 -15.12 6.79
CA THR A 403 -11.32 -16.03 7.71
C THR A 403 -11.88 -17.25 6.99
N LEU A 404 -12.33 -17.12 5.73
CA LEU A 404 -12.75 -18.26 4.93
C LEU A 404 -11.61 -19.25 4.67
N MET A 405 -10.38 -18.77 4.47
CA MET A 405 -9.21 -19.66 4.32
C MET A 405 -8.90 -20.40 5.62
N MET A 406 -9.01 -19.73 6.77
CA MET A 406 -8.84 -20.42 8.06
C MET A 406 -9.92 -21.48 8.27
N GLU A 407 -11.20 -21.16 8.02
CA GLU A 407 -12.30 -22.12 8.08
C GLU A 407 -12.08 -23.33 7.17
N ALA A 408 -11.59 -23.10 5.94
CA ALA A 408 -11.29 -24.17 4.99
C ALA A 408 -10.13 -25.07 5.48
N ALA A 409 -9.13 -24.49 6.17
CA ALA A 409 -8.04 -25.24 6.77
C ALA A 409 -8.52 -26.06 7.96
N ASP A 410 -9.32 -25.48 8.86
CA ASP A 410 -9.91 -26.18 10.01
C ASP A 410 -10.79 -27.37 9.60
N LYS A 411 -11.46 -27.25 8.45
CA LYS A 411 -12.25 -28.35 7.83
C LYS A 411 -11.41 -29.36 7.05
N GLY A 412 -10.09 -29.20 6.96
CA GLY A 412 -9.21 -30.06 6.18
C GLY A 412 -9.42 -30.00 4.66
N ILE A 413 -10.10 -28.97 4.15
CA ILE A 413 -10.31 -28.75 2.71
C ILE A 413 -9.00 -28.25 2.08
N ILE A 414 -8.26 -27.40 2.77
CA ILE A 414 -6.95 -26.92 2.36
C ILE A 414 -5.90 -27.25 3.44
N ILE A 415 -4.63 -27.32 3.07
CA ILE A 415 -3.52 -27.63 3.99
C ILE A 415 -3.26 -26.45 4.92
N LYS A 416 -3.17 -25.24 4.34
CA LYS A 416 -2.98 -23.99 5.07
C LYS A 416 -3.53 -22.82 4.25
N GLY A 417 -3.98 -21.80 4.95
CA GLY A 417 -4.44 -20.57 4.33
C GLY A 417 -4.70 -19.50 5.38
N GLY A 418 -4.71 -18.25 4.90
CA GLY A 418 -4.96 -17.11 5.75
C GLY A 418 -4.93 -15.82 4.96
N GLY A 419 -5.03 -14.70 5.65
CA GLY A 419 -5.05 -13.39 5.03
C GLY A 419 -5.91 -12.41 5.80
N HIS A 420 -6.38 -11.40 5.07
CA HIS A 420 -7.22 -10.32 5.57
C HIS A 420 -8.56 -10.28 4.82
N THR A 421 -9.41 -9.33 5.17
CA THR A 421 -10.76 -9.20 4.59
C THR A 421 -10.78 -9.24 3.05
N LYS A 422 -9.83 -8.60 2.38
CA LYS A 422 -9.81 -8.44 0.92
C LYS A 422 -8.73 -9.23 0.19
N ALA A 423 -7.87 -9.94 0.90
CA ALA A 423 -6.72 -10.63 0.33
C ALA A 423 -6.43 -11.92 1.09
N CYS A 424 -6.16 -13.01 0.37
CA CYS A 424 -5.77 -14.27 0.99
C CYS A 424 -4.71 -15.01 0.18
N GLY A 425 -4.00 -15.92 0.86
CA GLY A 425 -3.16 -16.95 0.26
C GLY A 425 -3.56 -18.32 0.80
N PHE A 426 -3.34 -19.38 0.02
CA PHE A 426 -3.68 -20.73 0.41
C PHE A 426 -2.83 -21.78 -0.31
N THR A 427 -2.77 -22.97 0.30
CA THR A 427 -2.14 -24.18 -0.25
C THR A 427 -3.07 -25.36 -0.08
N LEU A 428 -3.28 -26.14 -1.12
CA LEU A 428 -4.15 -27.31 -1.10
C LEU A 428 -3.56 -28.48 -1.89
N GLU A 429 -4.01 -29.70 -1.58
CA GLU A 429 -3.70 -30.87 -2.40
C GLU A 429 -4.47 -30.80 -3.73
N LYS A 430 -3.88 -31.33 -4.81
CA LYS A 430 -4.54 -31.32 -6.14
C LYS A 430 -5.94 -31.95 -6.13
N LYS A 431 -6.13 -33.03 -5.35
CA LYS A 431 -7.43 -33.70 -5.20
C LYS A 431 -8.49 -32.85 -4.48
N SER A 432 -8.06 -31.84 -3.71
CA SER A 432 -8.95 -30.96 -2.93
C SER A 432 -9.45 -29.73 -3.72
N TRP A 433 -9.09 -29.62 -5.00
CA TRP A 433 -9.49 -28.47 -5.82
C TRP A 433 -11.01 -28.32 -5.94
N GLU A 434 -11.72 -29.38 -6.35
CA GLU A 434 -13.18 -29.29 -6.48
C GLU A 434 -13.91 -29.08 -5.14
N PRO A 435 -13.56 -29.77 -4.03
CA PRO A 435 -14.09 -29.45 -2.72
C PRO A 435 -13.88 -27.98 -2.31
N PHE A 436 -12.70 -27.41 -2.55
CA PHE A 436 -12.39 -26.01 -2.23
C PHE A 436 -13.21 -25.04 -3.07
N LYS A 437 -13.36 -25.30 -4.37
CA LYS A 437 -14.19 -24.50 -5.28
C LYS A 437 -15.65 -24.48 -4.84
N LEU A 438 -16.21 -25.64 -4.52
CA LEU A 438 -17.59 -25.76 -4.04
C LEU A 438 -17.78 -25.05 -2.69
N PHE A 439 -16.83 -25.17 -1.77
CA PHE A 439 -16.86 -24.46 -0.49
C PHE A 439 -16.94 -22.93 -0.70
N LEU A 440 -16.12 -22.38 -1.59
CA LEU A 440 -16.14 -20.94 -1.86
C LEU A 440 -17.45 -20.52 -2.56
N LEU A 441 -17.92 -21.28 -3.55
CA LEU A 441 -19.19 -20.98 -4.23
C LEU A 441 -20.36 -20.93 -3.25
N ASP A 442 -20.44 -21.89 -2.32
CA ASP A 442 -21.45 -21.94 -1.27
C ASP A 442 -21.41 -20.67 -0.41
N LYS A 443 -20.22 -20.26 0.06
CA LYS A 443 -20.04 -19.08 0.90
C LYS A 443 -20.41 -17.75 0.21
N PHE A 444 -20.20 -17.65 -1.08
CA PHE A 444 -20.54 -16.47 -1.85
C PHE A 444 -21.97 -16.49 -2.39
N THR A 445 -22.68 -17.61 -2.32
CA THR A 445 -24.09 -17.69 -2.71
C THR A 445 -24.94 -16.80 -1.78
N GLY A 446 -25.74 -15.89 -2.38
CA GLY A 446 -26.56 -14.93 -1.65
C GLY A 446 -25.83 -13.66 -1.18
N SER A 447 -24.52 -13.57 -1.41
CA SER A 447 -23.79 -12.31 -1.16
C SER A 447 -23.93 -11.39 -2.38
N SER A 448 -24.63 -10.28 -2.23
CA SER A 448 -24.64 -9.22 -3.25
C SER A 448 -23.40 -8.34 -3.07
N ILE A 449 -22.45 -8.43 -3.98
CA ILE A 449 -21.34 -7.49 -4.05
C ILE A 449 -21.79 -6.30 -4.89
N ILE A 450 -22.47 -5.34 -4.26
CA ILE A 450 -22.79 -4.06 -4.91
C ILE A 450 -21.61 -3.14 -4.66
N GLN A 451 -20.86 -2.83 -5.70
CA GLN A 451 -19.84 -1.79 -5.63
C GLN A 451 -20.53 -0.44 -5.81
N GLU A 452 -20.72 0.27 -4.71
CA GLU A 452 -21.12 1.68 -4.74
C GLU A 452 -19.87 2.54 -4.91
N ASN A 453 -19.86 3.42 -5.89
CA ASN A 453 -18.84 4.44 -6.05
C ASN A 453 -19.36 5.76 -5.45
N PHE A 454 -18.43 6.55 -4.92
CA PHE A 454 -18.79 7.82 -4.30
C PHE A 454 -18.06 8.97 -4.98
N TYR A 455 -18.78 10.06 -5.22
CA TYR A 455 -18.18 11.36 -5.53
C TYR A 455 -18.37 12.30 -4.33
N GLU A 456 -17.39 13.19 -4.13
CA GLU A 456 -17.43 14.07 -2.95
C GLU A 456 -18.25 15.34 -3.20
N LEU A 457 -18.01 16.03 -4.33
CA LEU A 457 -18.68 17.29 -4.63
C LEU A 457 -19.21 17.33 -6.06
N LEU A 458 -20.31 18.08 -6.23
CA LEU A 458 -20.78 18.56 -7.51
C LEU A 458 -20.01 19.85 -7.85
N LEU A 459 -19.42 19.94 -9.02
CA LEU A 459 -18.64 21.10 -9.47
C LEU A 459 -19.12 21.62 -10.82
N ASP A 460 -19.22 22.94 -10.94
CA ASP A 460 -19.28 23.62 -12.21
C ASP A 460 -17.91 23.57 -12.90
N LEU A 461 -17.87 23.49 -14.25
CA LEU A 461 -16.61 23.43 -14.99
C LEU A 461 -15.70 24.65 -14.75
N THR A 462 -16.26 25.81 -14.41
CA THR A 462 -15.54 27.05 -14.07
C THR A 462 -14.67 26.92 -12.83
N LEU A 463 -15.05 26.04 -11.90
CA LEU A 463 -14.30 25.78 -10.66
C LEU A 463 -13.08 24.86 -10.90
N ILE A 464 -12.98 24.22 -12.07
CA ILE A 464 -11.86 23.34 -12.41
C ILE A 464 -10.67 24.18 -12.88
N ASN A 465 -9.92 24.71 -11.93
CA ASN A 465 -8.85 25.67 -12.18
C ASN A 465 -7.66 25.47 -11.23
N ASN A 466 -6.66 26.34 -11.30
CA ASN A 466 -5.47 26.24 -10.46
C ASN A 466 -5.77 26.42 -8.96
N ASN A 467 -6.81 27.14 -8.57
CA ASN A 467 -7.17 27.30 -7.17
C ASN A 467 -7.65 25.96 -6.58
N LEU A 468 -8.48 25.23 -7.32
CA LEU A 468 -8.88 23.88 -6.93
C LEU A 468 -7.68 22.93 -6.81
N LEU A 469 -6.72 22.99 -7.74
CA LEU A 469 -5.49 22.19 -7.61
C LEU A 469 -4.68 22.55 -6.35
N ASN A 470 -4.63 23.81 -5.98
CA ASN A 470 -3.98 24.25 -4.73
C ASN A 470 -4.69 23.67 -3.50
N ASP A 471 -6.02 23.67 -3.49
CA ASP A 471 -6.81 23.03 -2.45
C ASP A 471 -6.55 21.52 -2.36
N LEU A 472 -6.50 20.84 -3.50
CA LEU A 472 -6.16 19.40 -3.56
C LEU A 472 -4.75 19.11 -3.06
N ASN A 473 -3.78 19.99 -3.31
CA ASN A 473 -2.43 19.88 -2.77
C ASN A 473 -2.41 19.97 -1.22
N LEU A 474 -3.32 20.74 -0.62
CA LEU A 474 -3.47 20.79 0.83
C LEU A 474 -4.05 19.47 1.38
N LEU A 475 -4.94 18.81 0.63
CA LEU A 475 -5.48 17.49 0.98
C LEU A 475 -4.46 16.36 0.78
N SER A 476 -3.52 16.48 -0.16
CA SER A 476 -2.43 15.50 -0.39
C SER A 476 -1.57 15.32 0.89
N PRO A 477 -0.91 14.16 1.13
CA PRO A 477 -0.84 12.99 0.26
C PRO A 477 -2.12 12.16 0.26
N PHE A 478 -2.41 11.55 -0.90
CA PHE A 478 -3.54 10.64 -1.06
C PHE A 478 -3.11 9.17 -0.87
N GLY A 479 -4.02 8.35 -0.36
CA GLY A 479 -3.80 6.92 -0.10
C GLY A 479 -4.91 6.32 0.74
N GLN A 480 -4.58 5.31 1.53
CA GLN A 480 -5.56 4.63 2.39
C GLN A 480 -6.19 5.63 3.39
N ASN A 481 -7.50 5.59 3.54
CA ASN A 481 -8.34 6.49 4.35
C ASN A 481 -8.26 8.00 3.97
N ASN A 482 -7.51 8.34 2.93
CA ASN A 482 -7.51 9.67 2.33
C ASN A 482 -7.47 9.55 0.80
N PRO A 483 -8.51 9.01 0.15
CA PRO A 483 -8.53 8.84 -1.30
C PRO A 483 -8.49 10.18 -2.01
N GLU A 484 -8.02 10.17 -3.26
CA GLU A 484 -8.11 11.35 -4.11
C GLU A 484 -9.59 11.66 -4.40
N PRO A 485 -10.03 12.94 -4.27
CA PRO A 485 -11.42 13.30 -4.46
C PRO A 485 -11.92 13.01 -5.88
N ILE A 486 -13.12 12.45 -5.96
CA ILE A 486 -13.86 12.33 -7.21
C ILE A 486 -14.97 13.39 -7.20
N PHE A 487 -15.06 14.13 -8.29
CA PHE A 487 -16.04 15.17 -8.51
C PHE A 487 -17.06 14.73 -9.55
N LYS A 488 -18.20 15.37 -9.54
CA LYS A 488 -19.25 15.23 -10.54
C LYS A 488 -19.51 16.57 -11.20
N SER A 489 -19.65 16.61 -12.53
CA SER A 489 -20.33 17.71 -13.24
C SER A 489 -21.52 17.16 -13.99
N GLU A 490 -22.62 17.89 -13.95
CA GLU A 490 -23.88 17.50 -14.59
C GLU A 490 -24.07 18.18 -15.92
N ASN A 491 -24.83 17.53 -16.82
CA ASN A 491 -25.25 18.09 -18.10
C ASN A 491 -24.09 18.61 -18.96
N VAL A 492 -22.99 17.85 -19.03
CA VAL A 492 -21.83 18.20 -19.86
C VAL A 492 -21.89 17.52 -21.22
N LYS A 493 -21.57 18.24 -22.27
CA LYS A 493 -21.33 17.69 -23.61
C LYS A 493 -19.93 17.11 -23.67
N ILE A 494 -19.79 15.96 -24.33
CA ILE A 494 -18.53 15.26 -24.47
C ILE A 494 -18.17 15.15 -25.95
N GLU A 495 -17.05 15.73 -26.34
CA GLU A 495 -16.51 15.64 -27.69
C GLU A 495 -15.16 14.95 -27.68
N ILE A 496 -14.97 13.90 -28.48
CA ILE A 496 -13.67 13.23 -28.63
C ILE A 496 -12.73 14.12 -29.43
N VAL A 497 -11.60 14.47 -28.83
CA VAL A 497 -10.55 15.26 -29.46
C VAL A 497 -9.51 14.37 -30.14
N ASN A 498 -9.08 13.30 -29.44
CA ASN A 498 -8.09 12.36 -29.95
C ASN A 498 -8.15 11.02 -29.21
N VAL A 499 -7.58 9.98 -29.85
CA VAL A 499 -7.43 8.63 -29.27
C VAL A 499 -5.96 8.23 -29.34
N PHE A 500 -5.42 7.69 -28.24
CA PHE A 500 -4.04 7.24 -28.13
C PHE A 500 -3.98 5.76 -27.79
N LYS A 501 -3.12 5.03 -28.50
CA LYS A 501 -2.86 3.59 -28.29
C LYS A 501 -4.16 2.75 -28.29
N ASP A 502 -5.16 3.16 -29.04
CA ASP A 502 -6.48 2.51 -29.18
C ASP A 502 -7.21 2.22 -27.86
N LYS A 503 -6.87 2.93 -26.79
CA LYS A 503 -7.44 2.70 -25.45
C LYS A 503 -7.46 3.93 -24.52
N HIS A 504 -6.86 5.05 -24.92
CA HIS A 504 -6.89 6.29 -24.14
C HIS A 504 -7.58 7.37 -24.96
N ILE A 505 -8.60 8.00 -24.39
CA ILE A 505 -9.46 8.94 -25.07
C ILE A 505 -9.25 10.33 -24.49
N LYS A 506 -8.89 11.28 -25.33
CA LYS A 506 -8.86 12.69 -24.98
C LYS A 506 -10.17 13.33 -25.43
N CYS A 507 -10.89 13.93 -24.49
CA CYS A 507 -12.18 14.58 -24.71
C CYS A 507 -12.11 16.06 -24.37
N LYS A 508 -13.04 16.83 -24.93
CA LYS A 508 -13.44 18.15 -24.45
C LYS A 508 -14.80 17.99 -23.74
N LEU A 509 -14.86 18.40 -22.49
CA LEU A 509 -16.10 18.51 -21.73
C LEU A 509 -16.56 19.97 -21.78
N SER A 510 -17.82 20.23 -22.10
CA SER A 510 -18.37 21.60 -22.22
C SER A 510 -19.73 21.68 -21.52
N ASP A 511 -19.98 22.75 -20.79
CA ASP A 511 -21.28 23.05 -20.21
C ASP A 511 -22.17 23.87 -21.19
N GLN A 512 -23.39 24.14 -20.78
CA GLN A 512 -24.37 24.90 -21.58
C GLN A 512 -23.97 26.39 -21.72
N LEU A 513 -23.08 26.90 -20.86
CA LEU A 513 -22.58 28.28 -20.88
C LEU A 513 -21.34 28.45 -21.75
N GLY A 514 -20.81 27.36 -22.32
CA GLY A 514 -19.62 27.36 -23.16
C GLY A 514 -18.30 27.22 -22.42
N ASN A 515 -18.33 27.05 -21.08
CA ASN A 515 -17.10 26.72 -20.33
C ASN A 515 -16.65 25.31 -20.70
N SER A 516 -15.35 25.08 -20.74
CA SER A 516 -14.84 23.77 -21.15
C SER A 516 -13.55 23.40 -20.44
N VAL A 517 -13.33 22.10 -20.29
CA VAL A 517 -12.12 21.50 -19.73
C VAL A 517 -11.72 20.28 -20.57
N ILE A 518 -10.43 20.00 -20.64
CA ILE A 518 -9.91 18.76 -21.26
C ILE A 518 -10.03 17.60 -20.29
N GLY A 519 -10.65 16.51 -20.76
CA GLY A 519 -10.75 15.24 -20.06
C GLY A 519 -9.90 14.16 -20.71
N MET A 520 -9.38 13.25 -19.87
CA MET A 520 -8.68 12.05 -20.31
C MET A 520 -9.35 10.83 -19.68
N MET A 521 -9.76 9.88 -20.50
CA MET A 521 -10.22 8.57 -20.07
C MET A 521 -9.19 7.51 -20.45
N PHE A 522 -8.72 6.74 -19.47
CA PHE A 522 -7.63 5.78 -19.67
C PHE A 522 -8.15 4.34 -19.72
N ASP A 523 -7.44 3.48 -20.49
CA ASP A 523 -7.68 2.02 -20.60
C ASP A 523 -9.15 1.66 -20.88
N SER A 524 -9.83 2.46 -21.72
CA SER A 524 -11.24 2.32 -22.10
C SER A 524 -11.39 1.64 -23.46
N ASN A 525 -12.51 0.94 -23.66
CA ASN A 525 -12.90 0.47 -24.99
C ASN A 525 -13.41 1.65 -25.81
N VAL A 526 -12.64 2.06 -26.80
CA VAL A 526 -12.88 3.25 -27.62
C VAL A 526 -14.19 3.16 -28.41
N GLU A 527 -14.49 2.00 -29.00
CA GLU A 527 -15.70 1.83 -29.82
C GLU A 527 -16.96 1.82 -28.95
N SER A 528 -16.92 1.15 -27.79
CA SER A 528 -18.01 1.21 -26.82
C SER A 528 -18.24 2.63 -26.31
N PHE A 529 -17.17 3.38 -26.02
CA PHE A 529 -17.29 4.77 -25.57
C PHE A 529 -17.89 5.67 -26.65
N LYS A 530 -17.41 5.57 -27.89
CA LYS A 530 -17.99 6.30 -29.04
C LYS A 530 -19.48 6.02 -29.17
N SER A 531 -19.87 4.75 -29.16
CA SER A 531 -21.26 4.35 -29.24
C SER A 531 -22.09 4.90 -28.07
N TYR A 532 -21.54 4.90 -26.84
CA TYR A 532 -22.24 5.37 -25.67
C TYR A 532 -22.51 6.88 -25.73
N ILE A 533 -21.53 7.71 -26.12
CA ILE A 533 -21.72 9.16 -26.19
C ILE A 533 -22.65 9.62 -27.34
N THR A 534 -23.01 8.74 -28.28
CA THR A 534 -24.01 9.06 -29.31
C THR A 534 -25.44 8.85 -28.81
N LEU A 535 -25.65 8.21 -27.66
CA LEU A 535 -26.97 7.91 -27.13
C LEU A 535 -27.69 9.13 -26.52
N LYS A 536 -26.92 10.14 -26.08
CA LYS A 536 -27.41 11.34 -25.39
C LYS A 536 -26.60 12.56 -25.84
N ASN A 537 -27.15 13.75 -25.61
CA ASN A 537 -26.44 15.00 -25.85
C ASN A 537 -25.65 15.48 -24.63
N ASP A 538 -26.13 15.19 -23.44
CA ASP A 538 -25.59 15.66 -22.17
C ASP A 538 -25.38 14.47 -21.21
N PHE A 539 -24.30 14.53 -20.44
CA PHE A 539 -23.86 13.48 -19.53
C PHE A 539 -23.52 14.03 -18.15
N ASP A 540 -23.73 13.22 -17.14
CA ASP A 540 -23.08 13.39 -15.85
C ASP A 540 -21.68 12.78 -15.94
N CYS A 541 -20.64 13.56 -15.64
CA CYS A 541 -19.25 13.14 -15.72
C CYS A 541 -18.64 13.05 -14.34
N TYR A 542 -18.04 11.90 -14.00
CA TYR A 542 -17.32 11.65 -12.75
C TYR A 542 -15.81 11.64 -13.02
N TYR A 543 -15.04 12.44 -12.27
CA TYR A 543 -13.64 12.66 -12.61
C TYR A 543 -12.79 13.08 -11.39
N LYS A 544 -11.47 12.94 -11.55
CA LYS A 544 -10.44 13.54 -10.70
C LYS A 544 -9.81 14.73 -11.42
N VAL A 545 -9.43 15.75 -10.66
CA VAL A 545 -8.78 16.94 -11.23
C VAL A 545 -7.27 16.80 -11.13
N LYS A 546 -6.56 17.02 -12.23
CA LYS A 546 -5.12 16.81 -12.34
C LYS A 546 -4.44 17.99 -13.07
N ARG A 547 -3.13 18.08 -12.88
CA ARG A 547 -2.27 18.89 -13.75
C ARG A 547 -1.71 18.01 -14.85
N ASP A 548 -1.89 18.40 -16.10
CA ASP A 548 -1.24 17.72 -17.22
C ASP A 548 0.28 17.92 -17.16
N THR A 549 1.01 16.81 -17.20
CA THR A 549 2.48 16.81 -17.10
C THR A 549 3.17 17.43 -18.32
N TYR A 550 2.50 17.51 -19.46
CA TYR A 550 3.06 18.04 -20.71
C TYR A 550 2.73 19.51 -20.93
N SER A 551 1.47 19.89 -20.74
CA SER A 551 1.00 21.26 -20.99
C SER A 551 0.92 22.14 -19.74
N ALA A 552 1.11 21.56 -18.55
CA ALA A 552 0.90 22.18 -17.25
C ALA A 552 -0.54 22.72 -17.02
N GLN A 553 -1.47 22.44 -17.93
CA GLN A 553 -2.87 22.83 -17.82
C GLN A 553 -3.62 21.98 -16.78
N VAL A 554 -4.72 22.53 -16.26
CA VAL A 554 -5.66 21.76 -15.45
C VAL A 554 -6.50 20.89 -16.38
N ILE A 555 -6.53 19.60 -16.13
CA ILE A 555 -7.31 18.60 -16.86
C ILE A 555 -8.11 17.74 -15.89
N VAL A 556 -9.06 16.99 -16.40
CA VAL A 556 -9.76 15.97 -15.60
C VAL A 556 -9.44 14.57 -16.10
N HIS A 557 -9.24 13.64 -15.17
CA HIS A 557 -9.20 12.21 -15.47
C HIS A 557 -10.60 11.64 -15.25
N ILE A 558 -11.25 11.26 -16.36
CA ILE A 558 -12.61 10.74 -16.35
C ILE A 558 -12.58 9.32 -15.77
N GLU A 559 -13.34 9.12 -14.69
CA GLU A 559 -13.53 7.82 -14.05
C GLU A 559 -14.76 7.10 -14.61
N ASP A 560 -15.85 7.85 -14.93
CA ASP A 560 -17.07 7.30 -15.51
C ASP A 560 -17.96 8.42 -16.08
N ILE A 561 -18.95 8.05 -16.90
CA ILE A 561 -19.99 8.94 -17.43
C ILE A 561 -21.37 8.28 -17.35
N HIS A 562 -22.42 9.07 -17.15
CA HIS A 562 -23.79 8.55 -16.99
C HIS A 562 -24.83 9.33 -17.81
#